data_d57abda5d51e52c36c330fd3884c89f5
#
_entry.id   d57abda5d51e52c36c330fd3884c89f5
#
_cell.length_a   1.000
_cell.length_b   1.000
_cell.length_c   1.000
_cell.angle_alpha   90.00
_cell.angle_beta   90.00
_cell.angle_gamma   90.00
#
_symmetry.space_group_name_H-M   'P 1'
#
loop_
_entity.id
_entity.type
_entity.pdbx_description
1 polymer ?
#
loop_
_entity_poly.entity_id
_entity_poly.type
_entity_poly.pdbx_seq_one_letter_code
_entity_poly.pdbx_strand_id
1 'polypeptide(L)'
;MLFTSTNQFKEAMTEYAVEGGWGIRFVKNDKVRVRAVCQQGCKFVVYLTKFPRELSFQLKTLQLEHSCSRCFKNPRMTAKFLAKKLVGRVKDQLDIKLRSIQKKVRKKYVTHISQSKAYRAKAKAMDILEVSHIEQYNML
;
A
#
# COMPACT_ATOMS: atom_id res chain seq x y z
N MET A 1 4.69 -14.33 14.19
CA MET A 1 3.55 -13.57 13.67
C MET A 1 2.88 -14.36 12.55
N LEU A 2 1.58 -14.47 12.63
CA LEU A 2 0.78 -15.25 11.68
C LEU A 2 -0.10 -14.34 10.84
N PHE A 3 -0.25 -14.70 9.57
CA PHE A 3 -1.16 -14.03 8.64
C PHE A 3 -2.14 -15.05 8.07
N THR A 4 -3.35 -14.61 7.76
CA THR A 4 -4.39 -15.48 7.18
C THR A 4 -4.26 -15.59 5.67
N SER A 5 -3.58 -14.65 5.01
CA SER A 5 -3.39 -14.66 3.58
C SER A 5 -2.15 -13.88 3.16
N THR A 6 -1.69 -14.12 1.94
CA THR A 6 -0.60 -13.33 1.36
C THR A 6 -1.02 -11.88 1.14
N ASN A 7 -2.30 -11.63 0.85
CA ASN A 7 -2.81 -10.27 0.67
C ASN A 7 -2.73 -9.46 1.96
N GLN A 8 -3.09 -10.06 3.09
CA GLN A 8 -2.97 -9.42 4.39
C GLN A 8 -1.52 -9.01 4.67
N PHE A 9 -0.57 -9.89 4.39
CA PHE A 9 0.85 -9.60 4.54
C PHE A 9 1.29 -8.46 3.61
N LYS A 10 0.90 -8.50 2.33
CA LYS A 10 1.28 -7.47 1.36
C LYS A 10 0.70 -6.11 1.72
N GLU A 11 -0.51 -6.07 2.25
CA GLU A 11 -1.12 -4.83 2.74
C GLU A 11 -0.33 -4.25 3.92
N ALA A 12 0.04 -5.11 4.88
CA ALA A 12 0.85 -4.69 6.03
C ALA A 12 2.21 -4.16 5.58
N MET A 13 2.86 -4.83 4.64
CA MET A 13 4.15 -4.39 4.11
C MET A 13 4.04 -3.10 3.30
N THR A 14 2.93 -2.90 2.58
CA THR A 14 2.68 -1.67 1.84
C THR A 14 2.51 -0.49 2.81
N GLU A 15 1.72 -0.66 3.89
CA GLU A 15 1.60 0.37 4.93
C GLU A 15 2.98 0.72 5.53
N TYR A 16 3.74 -0.29 5.89
CA TYR A 16 5.09 -0.12 6.43
C TYR A 16 6.00 0.65 5.46
N ALA A 17 5.99 0.26 4.19
CA ALA A 17 6.83 0.87 3.17
C ALA A 17 6.49 2.34 2.93
N VAL A 18 5.20 2.65 2.86
CA VAL A 18 4.73 4.02 2.61
C VAL A 18 4.97 4.90 3.83
N GLU A 19 4.64 4.42 5.02
CA GLU A 19 4.84 5.18 6.26
C GLU A 19 6.32 5.48 6.52
N GLY A 20 7.20 4.51 6.26
CA GLY A 20 8.64 4.65 6.49
C GLY A 20 9.41 5.26 5.34
N GLY A 21 8.82 5.33 4.16
CA GLY A 21 9.52 5.80 2.96
C GLY A 21 10.51 4.77 2.40
N TRP A 22 10.23 3.47 2.57
CA TRP A 22 11.10 2.39 2.12
C TRP A 22 10.65 1.86 0.76
N GLY A 23 11.60 1.64 -0.14
CA GLY A 23 11.34 1.11 -1.49
C GLY A 23 11.19 -0.41 -1.50
N ILE A 24 10.17 -0.92 -0.85
CA ILE A 24 9.91 -2.35 -0.71
C ILE A 24 9.39 -2.94 -2.02
N ARG A 25 9.93 -4.11 -2.39
CA ARG A 25 9.47 -4.88 -3.54
C ARG A 25 9.11 -6.28 -3.09
N PHE A 26 8.14 -6.88 -3.77
CA PHE A 26 7.77 -8.27 -3.54
C PHE A 26 8.43 -9.15 -4.59
N VAL A 27 9.36 -10.00 -4.16
CA VAL A 27 9.95 -11.05 -4.97
C VAL A 27 9.37 -12.39 -4.51
N LYS A 28 9.37 -13.42 -5.33
CA LYS A 28 8.71 -14.70 -5.02
C LYS A 28 7.27 -14.47 -4.50
N ASN A 29 6.47 -13.81 -5.30
CA ASN A 29 5.12 -13.41 -4.92
C ASN A 29 4.10 -14.36 -5.56
N ASP A 30 3.78 -15.46 -4.87
CA ASP A 30 2.79 -16.43 -5.32
C ASP A 30 1.78 -16.72 -4.19
N LYS A 31 0.94 -17.75 -4.38
CA LYS A 31 -0.13 -18.06 -3.42
C LYS A 31 0.36 -18.66 -2.11
N VAL A 32 1.58 -19.17 -2.06
CA VAL A 32 2.11 -19.89 -0.89
C VAL A 32 3.28 -19.18 -0.23
N ARG A 33 3.88 -18.21 -0.90
CA ARG A 33 5.04 -17.50 -0.35
C ARG A 33 5.15 -16.09 -0.93
N VAL A 34 5.63 -15.17 -0.11
CA VAL A 34 5.94 -13.80 -0.53
C VAL A 34 7.22 -13.37 0.18
N ARG A 35 8.18 -12.87 -0.58
CA ARG A 35 9.40 -12.30 -0.03
C ARG A 35 9.41 -10.80 -0.29
N ALA A 36 9.43 -10.02 0.77
CA ALA A 36 9.56 -8.57 0.69
C ALA A 36 11.01 -8.18 0.89
N VAL A 37 11.57 -7.46 -0.07
CA VAL A 37 12.95 -6.94 0.00
C VAL A 37 12.93 -5.44 -0.25
N CYS A 38 13.97 -4.76 0.21
CA CYS A 38 14.12 -3.33 -0.02
C CYS A 38 15.00 -3.07 -1.25
N GLN A 39 15.50 -1.86 -1.39
CA GLN A 39 16.40 -1.48 -2.47
C GLN A 39 17.62 -2.38 -2.52
N GLN A 40 18.23 -2.48 -3.70
CA GLN A 40 19.44 -3.29 -3.89
C GLN A 40 20.51 -2.90 -2.87
N GLY A 41 21.06 -3.92 -2.21
CA GLY A 41 22.09 -3.73 -1.19
C GLY A 41 21.55 -3.47 0.21
N CYS A 42 20.25 -3.26 0.39
CA CYS A 42 19.66 -3.10 1.71
C CYS A 42 19.47 -4.46 2.38
N LYS A 43 19.72 -4.49 3.69
CA LYS A 43 19.65 -5.72 4.48
C LYS A 43 18.23 -6.20 4.74
N PHE A 44 17.24 -5.33 4.58
CA PHE A 44 15.85 -5.65 4.89
C PHE A 44 15.34 -6.82 4.07
N VAL A 45 14.78 -7.81 4.75
CA VAL A 45 14.08 -8.94 4.11
C VAL A 45 13.05 -9.49 5.08
N VAL A 46 11.84 -9.74 4.57
CA VAL A 46 10.78 -10.42 5.31
C VAL A 46 10.21 -11.49 4.39
N TYR A 47 10.29 -12.73 4.83
CA TYR A 47 9.86 -13.89 4.04
C TYR A 47 8.67 -14.57 4.71
N LEU A 48 7.57 -14.60 3.99
CA LEU A 48 6.32 -15.26 4.41
C LEU A 48 6.15 -16.57 3.64
N THR A 49 5.82 -17.64 4.34
CA THR A 49 5.55 -18.93 3.71
C THR A 49 4.38 -19.61 4.40
N LYS A 50 3.65 -20.41 3.63
CA LYS A 50 2.56 -21.24 4.15
C LYS A 50 3.14 -22.56 4.64
N PHE A 51 2.75 -22.96 5.85
CA PHE A 51 3.13 -24.27 6.35
C PHE A 51 2.32 -25.36 5.62
N PRO A 52 3.00 -26.49 5.27
CA PRO A 52 2.28 -27.64 4.76
C PRO A 52 1.21 -28.08 5.78
N ARG A 53 -0.02 -28.31 5.34
CA ARG A 53 -1.15 -28.77 6.15
C ARG A 53 -1.77 -27.73 7.08
N GLU A 54 -1.34 -26.47 7.03
CA GLU A 54 -1.95 -25.38 7.80
C GLU A 54 -2.58 -24.35 6.88
N LEU A 55 -3.61 -23.65 7.38
CA LEU A 55 -4.27 -22.57 6.64
C LEU A 55 -3.58 -21.23 6.85
N SER A 56 -2.69 -21.15 7.83
CA SER A 56 -2.03 -19.89 8.19
C SER A 56 -0.64 -19.80 7.56
N PHE A 57 -0.18 -18.55 7.41
CA PHE A 57 1.15 -18.20 6.90
C PHE A 57 2.02 -17.72 8.05
N GLN A 58 3.30 -18.07 8.01
CA GLN A 58 4.27 -17.65 9.01
C GLN A 58 5.43 -16.90 8.40
N LEU A 59 5.99 -15.97 9.18
CA LEU A 59 7.24 -15.31 8.82
C LEU A 59 8.41 -16.25 9.09
N LYS A 60 9.09 -16.64 8.02
CA LYS A 60 10.24 -17.55 8.09
C LYS A 60 11.55 -16.79 8.28
N THR A 61 11.68 -15.61 7.65
CA THR A 61 12.83 -14.74 7.79
C THR A 61 12.33 -13.35 8.13
N LEU A 62 12.96 -12.71 9.13
CA LEU A 62 12.59 -11.39 9.57
C LEU A 62 13.86 -10.58 9.88
N GLN A 63 14.26 -9.74 8.91
CA GLN A 63 15.36 -8.79 9.10
C GLN A 63 14.81 -7.40 8.79
N LEU A 64 14.54 -6.64 9.84
CA LEU A 64 13.88 -5.33 9.72
C LEU A 64 14.86 -4.16 9.61
N GLU A 65 16.15 -4.41 9.75
CA GLU A 65 17.16 -3.37 9.67
C GLU A 65 17.34 -2.91 8.22
N HIS A 66 17.33 -1.60 8.02
CA HIS A 66 17.60 -0.99 6.72
C HIS A 66 19.01 -0.44 6.67
N SER A 67 19.70 -0.67 5.56
CA SER A 67 21.00 -0.09 5.26
C SER A 67 20.93 0.90 4.09
N CYS A 68 19.73 1.33 3.72
CA CYS A 68 19.48 2.25 2.61
C CYS A 68 18.83 3.54 3.10
N SER A 69 18.73 4.53 2.21
CA SER A 69 18.03 5.79 2.45
C SER A 69 16.54 5.65 2.13
N ARG A 70 15.75 6.63 2.58
CA ARG A 70 14.34 6.72 2.21
C ARG A 70 14.18 6.90 0.71
N CYS A 71 13.11 6.35 0.16
CA CYS A 71 12.79 6.40 -1.26
C CYS A 71 11.78 7.52 -1.54
N PHE A 72 12.17 8.51 -2.37
CA PHE A 72 11.30 9.64 -2.70
C PHE A 72 10.19 9.25 -3.68
N LYS A 73 10.45 8.30 -4.61
CA LYS A 73 9.45 7.75 -5.51
C LYS A 73 9.14 6.33 -5.08
N ASN A 74 8.21 6.19 -4.13
CA ASN A 74 7.93 4.92 -3.50
C ASN A 74 7.08 4.02 -4.40
N PRO A 75 7.56 2.82 -4.81
CA PRO A 75 6.79 1.93 -5.66
C PRO A 75 5.53 1.37 -5.00
N ARG A 76 5.44 1.42 -3.67
CA ARG A 76 4.24 0.96 -2.94
C ARG A 76 3.16 2.03 -2.83
N MET A 77 3.47 3.29 -3.17
CA MET A 77 2.48 4.36 -3.26
C MET A 77 1.73 4.23 -4.59
N THR A 78 0.87 3.24 -4.68
CA THR A 78 0.05 3.00 -5.87
C THR A 78 -1.21 3.85 -5.84
N ALA A 79 -1.85 4.03 -7.01
CA ALA A 79 -3.12 4.72 -7.08
C ALA A 79 -4.20 4.02 -6.23
N LYS A 80 -4.19 2.70 -6.18
CA LYS A 80 -5.10 1.91 -5.36
C LYS A 80 -4.91 2.17 -3.87
N PHE A 81 -3.67 2.16 -3.40
CA PHE A 81 -3.34 2.46 -2.00
C PHE A 81 -3.76 3.87 -1.64
N LEU A 82 -3.37 4.84 -2.49
CA LEU A 82 -3.66 6.25 -2.26
C LEU A 82 -5.17 6.52 -2.28
N ALA A 83 -5.92 5.85 -3.15
CA ALA A 83 -7.37 5.99 -3.22
C ALA A 83 -8.03 5.66 -1.89
N LYS A 84 -7.61 4.58 -1.25
CA LYS A 84 -8.14 4.19 0.07
C LYS A 84 -7.87 5.26 1.12
N LYS A 85 -6.73 5.92 1.06
CA LYS A 85 -6.37 7.00 1.99
C LYS A 85 -7.10 8.31 1.70
N LEU A 86 -7.54 8.52 0.46
CA LEU A 86 -8.20 9.75 0.02
C LEU A 86 -9.72 9.73 0.12
N VAL A 87 -10.34 8.57 0.36
CA VAL A 87 -11.81 8.43 0.32
C VAL A 87 -12.49 9.47 1.20
N GLY A 88 -12.07 9.62 2.45
CA GLY A 88 -12.68 10.57 3.38
C GLY A 88 -12.55 12.01 2.91
N ARG A 89 -11.42 12.36 2.32
CA ARG A 89 -11.17 13.71 1.84
C ARG A 89 -11.92 14.03 0.56
N VAL A 90 -12.00 13.07 -0.34
CA VAL A 90 -12.80 13.22 -1.57
C VAL A 90 -14.28 13.31 -1.24
N LYS A 91 -14.75 12.57 -0.22
CA LYS A 91 -16.11 12.67 0.28
C LYS A 91 -16.44 14.09 0.73
N ASP A 92 -15.52 14.74 1.45
CA ASP A 92 -15.72 16.11 1.95
C ASP A 92 -15.55 17.16 0.86
N GLN A 93 -14.73 16.88 -0.15
CA GLN A 93 -14.42 17.84 -1.22
C GLN A 93 -14.31 17.10 -2.56
N LEU A 94 -15.42 16.95 -3.26
CA LEU A 94 -15.48 16.22 -4.54
C LEU A 94 -14.65 16.88 -5.64
N ASP A 95 -14.45 18.19 -5.57
CA ASP A 95 -13.70 18.97 -6.55
C ASP A 95 -12.23 19.20 -6.15
N ILE A 96 -11.70 18.38 -5.23
CA ILE A 96 -10.31 18.52 -4.81
C ILE A 96 -9.36 18.48 -6.01
N LYS A 97 -8.44 19.44 -6.06
CA LYS A 97 -7.50 19.57 -7.17
C LYS A 97 -6.36 18.56 -7.06
N LEU A 98 -5.88 18.10 -8.21
CA LEU A 98 -4.77 17.13 -8.26
C LEU A 98 -3.52 17.67 -7.58
N ARG A 99 -3.25 18.97 -7.74
CA ARG A 99 -2.14 19.63 -7.04
C ARG A 99 -2.23 19.50 -5.53
N SER A 100 -3.44 19.64 -5.00
CA SER A 100 -3.67 19.52 -3.55
C SER A 100 -3.38 18.10 -3.08
N ILE A 101 -3.76 17.10 -3.87
CA ILE A 101 -3.46 15.70 -3.58
C ILE A 101 -1.95 15.45 -3.59
N GLN A 102 -1.26 15.92 -4.62
CA GLN A 102 0.20 15.79 -4.73
C GLN A 102 0.91 16.43 -3.55
N LYS A 103 0.48 17.64 -3.16
CA LYS A 103 1.06 18.38 -2.04
C LYS A 103 0.87 17.65 -0.71
N LYS A 104 -0.30 17.08 -0.49
CA LYS A 104 -0.60 16.33 0.72
C LYS A 104 0.23 15.07 0.84
N VAL A 105 0.36 14.33 -0.25
CA VAL A 105 1.17 13.12 -0.28
C VAL A 105 2.62 13.45 0.02
N ARG A 106 3.13 14.51 -0.60
CA ARG A 106 4.49 14.98 -0.36
C ARG A 106 4.71 15.36 1.10
N LYS A 107 3.74 16.05 1.71
CA LYS A 107 3.85 16.51 3.09
C LYS A 107 3.75 15.36 4.08
N LYS A 108 2.79 14.46 3.88
CA LYS A 108 2.52 13.37 4.83
C LYS A 108 3.51 12.21 4.70
N TYR A 109 3.82 11.80 3.47
CA TYR A 109 4.62 10.61 3.21
C TYR A 109 6.02 10.89 2.68
N VAL A 110 6.33 12.16 2.44
CA VAL A 110 7.60 12.58 1.83
C VAL A 110 7.85 11.82 0.52
N THR A 111 6.80 11.68 -0.27
CA THR A 111 6.80 10.91 -1.52
C THR A 111 6.25 11.76 -2.65
N HIS A 112 6.91 11.68 -3.82
CA HIS A 112 6.43 12.32 -5.03
C HIS A 112 5.50 11.39 -5.80
N ILE A 113 4.34 11.91 -6.21
CA ILE A 113 3.46 11.22 -7.15
C ILE A 113 3.22 12.11 -8.37
N SER A 114 3.02 11.48 -9.53
CA SER A 114 2.68 12.21 -10.76
C SER A 114 1.25 12.73 -10.70
N GLN A 115 0.96 13.72 -11.53
CA GLN A 115 -0.40 14.22 -11.72
C GLN A 115 -1.33 13.10 -12.20
N SER A 116 -0.83 12.26 -13.10
CA SER A 116 -1.55 11.09 -13.62
C SER A 116 -1.94 10.11 -12.50
N LYS A 117 -1.02 9.83 -11.58
CA LYS A 117 -1.30 8.96 -10.44
C LYS A 117 -2.32 9.61 -9.49
N ALA A 118 -2.21 10.91 -9.24
CA ALA A 118 -3.16 11.66 -8.42
C ALA A 118 -4.57 11.60 -9.04
N TYR A 119 -4.68 11.76 -10.35
CA TYR A 119 -5.94 11.65 -11.08
C TYR A 119 -6.56 10.25 -10.91
N ARG A 120 -5.77 9.21 -11.13
CA ARG A 120 -6.27 7.83 -11.01
C ARG A 120 -6.69 7.50 -9.58
N ALA A 121 -5.95 7.99 -8.59
CA ALA A 121 -6.29 7.80 -7.19
C ALA A 121 -7.61 8.49 -6.84
N LYS A 122 -7.80 9.72 -7.29
CA LYS A 122 -9.05 10.45 -7.09
C LYS A 122 -10.22 9.72 -7.74
N ALA A 123 -10.07 9.26 -8.99
CA ALA A 123 -11.11 8.52 -9.70
C ALA A 123 -11.49 7.25 -8.96
N LYS A 124 -10.50 6.48 -8.48
CA LYS A 124 -10.75 5.26 -7.71
C LYS A 124 -11.43 5.57 -6.37
N ALA A 125 -11.06 6.66 -5.72
CA ALA A 125 -11.71 7.07 -4.46
C ALA A 125 -13.18 7.42 -4.70
N MET A 126 -13.50 8.10 -5.81
CA MET A 126 -14.88 8.42 -6.18
C MET A 126 -15.67 7.14 -6.47
N ASP A 127 -15.08 6.16 -7.14
CA ASP A 127 -15.71 4.86 -7.38
C ASP A 127 -16.04 4.13 -6.07
N ILE A 128 -15.15 4.17 -5.11
CA ILE A 128 -15.37 3.57 -3.78
C ILE A 128 -16.55 4.24 -3.09
N LEU A 129 -16.65 5.57 -3.16
CA LEU A 129 -17.74 6.33 -2.56
C LEU A 129 -19.08 5.98 -3.25
N GLU A 130 -19.08 5.84 -4.56
CA GLU A 130 -20.29 5.50 -5.32
C GLU A 130 -20.82 4.12 -4.92
N VAL A 131 -19.94 3.12 -4.85
CA VAL A 131 -20.30 1.77 -4.40
C VAL A 131 -20.88 1.80 -3.00
N SER A 132 -20.26 2.55 -2.09
CA SER A 132 -20.76 2.70 -0.71
C SER A 132 -22.16 3.30 -0.66
N HIS A 133 -22.45 4.32 -1.49
CA HIS A 133 -23.78 4.93 -1.58
C HIS A 133 -24.81 3.94 -2.08
N ILE A 134 -24.48 3.15 -3.09
CA ILE A 134 -25.40 2.12 -3.64
C ILE A 134 -25.69 1.07 -2.56
N GLU A 135 -24.70 0.61 -1.83
CA GLU A 135 -24.88 -0.36 -0.75
C GLU A 135 -25.80 0.18 0.33
N GLN A 136 -25.62 1.43 0.76
CA GLN A 136 -26.47 2.07 1.75
C GLN A 136 -27.91 2.18 1.25
N TYR A 137 -28.10 2.55 -0.01
CA TYR A 137 -29.42 2.64 -0.61
C TYR A 137 -30.15 1.28 -0.60
N ASN A 138 -29.45 0.21 -0.91
CA ASN A 138 -30.03 -1.13 -0.95
C ASN A 138 -30.37 -1.68 0.43
N MET A 139 -29.81 -1.12 1.50
CA MET A 139 -30.12 -1.51 2.87
C MET A 139 -31.35 -0.81 3.45
N LEU A 140 -31.87 0.19 2.75
CA LEU A 140 -33.08 0.89 3.16
C LEU A 140 -34.31 0.14 2.64
#